data_d3f7ebdc1c44346bf700b273e0d4e91b
#
_entry.id   d3f7ebdc1c44346bf700b273e0d4e91b
#
_cell.length_a   1.000
_cell.length_b   1.000
_cell.length_c   1.000
_cell.angle_alpha   90.00
_cell.angle_beta   90.00
_cell.angle_gamma   90.00
#
_symmetry.space_group_name_H-M   'P 1'
#
loop_
_entity.id
_entity.type
_entity.pdbx_description
1 polymer ?
#
loop_
_entity_poly.entity_id
_entity_poly.type
_entity_poly.pdbx_seq_one_letter_code
_entity_poly.pdbx_strand_id
1 'polypeptide(L)'
;MRPVVRIGIGWLCLSLGLLILGLTGGILRARWRGTIAGFPPPIPWSGEPRVGLNLYLFGQNPEDRRRDLQQVRQLGISRIRVFLPWSAIQPARDQWDWSEADRVMVDIRAAGLEPVVVLGDSPAWAARRIGPMAPPLDPEDFARFARAFAARYGSWVRFYQIWDEPNLTIGWGGGTPDPAAYAALLRATAAAIRAADPDAVILLAGLAPTVEQGPWNLADWLFLERLYQLGARESFDIVAAKPYGFDTGPEDRRVDPEVLNFSRAILLREVMVRYGDEGKPLWASHWGWNALPPGWSGRPSIWGQVDEATQARYIREAVERVRREWPWMGTMFLESWRPDAPSDDPRWGFAMVDPRGRLRPAAEALRAVANGAVFTPGYYPAAIPQAEGSGYGPPPGAQYEGAWRFSALGADIGREEGDRLRFTFEGTGLALRVRRGGYRAHLYVSVDGQPANRLPRDARGAYLILTSPDYATPEVVTVPVAEGLPYGLHTVRIEAERGWGQWALVGWSIAGVGPDPFRYRLALALSLLGVGMGGWLLVTGLVQARR
;
A
#
# COMPACT_ATOMS: atom_id res chain seq x y z
N MET A 1 13.12 59.05 -4.81
CA MET A 1 11.90 58.49 -4.13
C MET A 1 11.93 58.96 -2.69
N ARG A 2 10.82 59.54 -2.16
CA ARG A 2 10.77 60.05 -0.77
C ARG A 2 10.98 58.87 0.21
N PRO A 3 11.72 59.10 1.35
CA PRO A 3 12.04 58.01 2.29
C PRO A 3 10.81 57.22 2.75
N VAL A 4 9.70 57.90 3.05
CA VAL A 4 8.43 57.29 3.45
C VAL A 4 7.88 56.30 2.40
N VAL A 5 7.99 56.66 1.11
CA VAL A 5 7.54 55.80 0.01
C VAL A 5 8.43 54.56 -0.11
N ARG A 6 9.76 54.71 0.09
CA ARG A 6 10.69 53.56 0.11
C ARG A 6 10.38 52.59 1.24
N ILE A 7 10.14 53.12 2.45
CA ILE A 7 9.78 52.32 3.62
C ILE A 7 8.47 51.57 3.35
N GLY A 8 7.45 52.26 2.82
CA GLY A 8 6.15 51.63 2.52
C GLY A 8 6.27 50.48 1.49
N ILE A 9 6.99 50.74 0.37
CA ILE A 9 7.24 49.70 -0.66
C ILE A 9 8.09 48.57 -0.08
N GLY A 10 9.09 48.87 0.76
CA GLY A 10 9.92 47.87 1.42
C GLY A 10 9.10 46.91 2.29
N TRP A 11 8.20 47.44 3.12
CA TRP A 11 7.27 46.61 3.92
C TRP A 11 6.32 45.78 3.04
N LEU A 12 5.79 46.37 1.97
CA LEU A 12 4.91 45.67 1.03
C LEU A 12 5.64 44.48 0.35
N CYS A 13 6.84 44.69 -0.17
CA CYS A 13 7.65 43.66 -0.82
C CYS A 13 8.05 42.54 0.17
N LEU A 14 8.44 42.91 1.38
CA LEU A 14 8.80 41.96 2.44
C LEU A 14 7.60 41.09 2.82
N SER A 15 6.45 41.71 3.11
CA SER A 15 5.23 41.03 3.50
C SER A 15 4.71 40.11 2.39
N LEU A 16 4.72 40.61 1.13
CA LEU A 16 4.30 39.82 -0.03
C LEU A 16 5.26 38.65 -0.29
N GLY A 17 6.56 38.87 -0.18
CA GLY A 17 7.56 37.80 -0.32
C GLY A 17 7.41 36.70 0.74
N LEU A 18 7.20 37.07 2.00
CA LEU A 18 6.95 36.10 3.09
C LEU A 18 5.61 35.37 2.92
N LEU A 19 4.57 36.08 2.48
CA LEU A 19 3.26 35.47 2.21
C LEU A 19 3.36 34.43 1.07
N ILE A 20 3.99 34.81 -0.05
CA ILE A 20 4.20 33.91 -1.19
C ILE A 20 5.04 32.70 -0.75
N LEU A 21 6.08 32.91 0.04
CA LEU A 21 6.92 31.82 0.54
C LEU A 21 6.10 30.84 1.43
N GLY A 22 5.31 31.38 2.35
CA GLY A 22 4.44 30.59 3.23
C GLY A 22 3.38 29.82 2.47
N LEU A 23 2.66 30.47 1.56
CA LEU A 23 1.62 29.85 0.73
C LEU A 23 2.21 28.77 -0.19
N THR A 24 3.31 29.08 -0.88
CA THR A 24 3.97 28.13 -1.78
C THR A 24 4.49 26.92 -1.01
N GLY A 25 5.13 27.14 0.15
CA GLY A 25 5.60 26.06 1.02
C GLY A 25 4.46 25.21 1.55
N GLY A 26 3.36 25.82 1.99
CA GLY A 26 2.16 25.13 2.46
C GLY A 26 1.49 24.27 1.37
N ILE A 27 1.28 24.84 0.19
CA ILE A 27 0.68 24.14 -0.97
C ILE A 27 1.57 22.98 -1.41
N LEU A 28 2.88 23.19 -1.52
CA LEU A 28 3.82 22.13 -1.91
C LEU A 28 3.87 21.02 -0.87
N ARG A 29 3.94 21.37 0.41
CA ARG A 29 3.89 20.38 1.49
C ARG A 29 2.60 19.57 1.45
N ALA A 30 1.45 20.21 1.31
CA ALA A 30 0.15 19.52 1.24
C ALA A 30 0.07 18.61 0.00
N ARG A 31 0.56 19.08 -1.18
CA ARG A 31 0.49 18.33 -2.44
C ARG A 31 1.37 17.08 -2.44
N TRP A 32 2.57 17.17 -1.84
CA TRP A 32 3.59 16.12 -1.92
C TRP A 32 3.75 15.33 -0.62
N ARG A 33 2.91 15.59 0.37
CA ARG A 33 2.89 14.85 1.62
C ARG A 33 2.56 13.39 1.34
N GLY A 34 3.35 12.46 1.89
CA GLY A 34 3.22 11.02 1.66
C GLY A 34 3.83 10.50 0.37
N THR A 35 4.36 11.36 -0.53
CA THR A 35 5.07 10.90 -1.73
C THR A 35 6.54 10.57 -1.42
N ILE A 36 7.14 9.71 -2.26
CA ILE A 36 8.59 9.44 -2.23
C ILE A 36 9.24 10.14 -3.42
N ALA A 37 10.25 10.97 -3.16
CA ALA A 37 11.03 11.62 -4.20
C ALA A 37 12.03 10.62 -4.82
N GLY A 38 12.13 10.60 -6.15
CA GLY A 38 13.04 9.72 -6.88
C GLY A 38 12.58 8.26 -6.94
N PHE A 39 13.53 7.34 -6.88
CA PHE A 39 13.23 5.92 -6.97
C PHE A 39 12.82 5.36 -5.60
N PRO A 40 11.65 4.73 -5.48
CA PRO A 40 11.23 4.09 -4.24
C PRO A 40 12.22 3.00 -3.82
N PRO A 41 12.53 2.89 -2.51
CA PRO A 41 13.29 1.77 -1.99
C PRO A 41 12.51 0.44 -2.16
N PRO A 42 13.17 -0.71 -2.04
CA PRO A 42 12.50 -2.00 -2.08
C PRO A 42 11.62 -2.16 -0.83
N ILE A 43 10.33 -1.90 -0.97
CA ILE A 43 9.32 -2.15 0.05
C ILE A 43 8.59 -3.43 -0.36
N PRO A 44 8.73 -4.53 0.39
CA PRO A 44 8.05 -5.78 0.09
C PRO A 44 6.53 -5.58 0.05
N TRP A 45 5.83 -6.31 -0.79
CA TRP A 45 4.36 -6.33 -0.84
C TRP A 45 3.69 -4.97 -1.12
N SER A 46 4.42 -3.97 -1.61
CA SER A 46 3.87 -2.66 -2.00
C SER A 46 3.51 -2.56 -3.49
N GLY A 47 3.77 -3.59 -4.29
CA GLY A 47 3.48 -3.63 -5.73
C GLY A 47 2.05 -4.07 -6.05
N GLU A 48 1.87 -4.55 -7.28
CA GLU A 48 0.62 -5.18 -7.69
C GLU A 48 0.43 -6.58 -7.02
N PRO A 49 -0.79 -7.04 -6.80
CA PRO A 49 -2.05 -6.36 -7.13
C PRO A 49 -2.35 -5.21 -6.17
N ARG A 50 -2.69 -4.03 -6.72
CA ARG A 50 -3.06 -2.84 -5.92
C ARG A 50 -4.48 -2.91 -5.36
N VAL A 51 -5.35 -3.69 -5.96
CA VAL A 51 -6.76 -3.78 -5.57
C VAL A 51 -7.15 -5.20 -5.22
N GLY A 52 -7.94 -5.32 -4.18
CA GLY A 52 -8.57 -6.54 -3.69
C GLY A 52 -10.00 -6.26 -3.23
N LEU A 53 -10.65 -7.28 -2.71
CA LEU A 53 -12.01 -7.19 -2.18
C LEU A 53 -12.13 -7.89 -0.83
N ASN A 54 -12.92 -7.32 0.07
CA ASN A 54 -13.39 -8.01 1.26
C ASN A 54 -14.58 -8.91 0.89
N LEU A 55 -14.53 -10.17 1.31
CA LEU A 55 -15.59 -11.16 1.13
C LEU A 55 -15.96 -11.79 2.47
N TYR A 56 -17.25 -11.87 2.73
CA TYR A 56 -17.84 -12.56 3.88
C TYR A 56 -18.31 -13.94 3.41
N LEU A 57 -17.44 -14.95 3.49
CA LEU A 57 -17.65 -16.29 2.92
C LEU A 57 -18.06 -17.34 3.95
N PHE A 58 -17.70 -17.13 5.22
CA PHE A 58 -17.97 -18.07 6.29
C PHE A 58 -19.47 -18.13 6.58
N GLY A 59 -20.05 -19.33 6.60
CA GLY A 59 -21.49 -19.52 6.78
C GLY A 59 -22.36 -19.23 5.55
N GLN A 60 -21.78 -18.79 4.44
CA GLN A 60 -22.49 -18.54 3.19
C GLN A 60 -22.90 -19.86 2.51
N ASN A 61 -24.04 -19.85 1.80
CA ASN A 61 -24.46 -20.98 0.97
C ASN A 61 -23.32 -21.34 -0.03
N PRO A 62 -22.95 -22.63 -0.18
CA PRO A 62 -21.83 -23.04 -1.02
C PRO A 62 -21.94 -22.67 -2.51
N GLU A 63 -23.16 -22.66 -3.06
CA GLU A 63 -23.37 -22.29 -4.47
C GLU A 63 -23.20 -20.78 -4.68
N ASP A 64 -23.75 -19.98 -3.76
CA ASP A 64 -23.60 -18.52 -3.77
C ASP A 64 -22.14 -18.14 -3.58
N ARG A 65 -21.42 -18.77 -2.64
CA ARG A 65 -20.01 -18.57 -2.40
C ARG A 65 -19.16 -18.83 -3.64
N ARG A 66 -19.34 -19.97 -4.30
CA ARG A 66 -18.59 -20.31 -5.54
C ARG A 66 -18.90 -19.34 -6.67
N ARG A 67 -20.17 -18.94 -6.83
CA ARG A 67 -20.57 -17.94 -7.81
C ARG A 67 -19.92 -16.59 -7.54
N ASP A 68 -19.95 -16.12 -6.30
CA ASP A 68 -19.34 -14.85 -5.90
C ASP A 68 -17.82 -14.86 -6.14
N LEU A 69 -17.11 -15.92 -5.75
CA LEU A 69 -15.68 -16.09 -6.01
C LEU A 69 -15.34 -16.09 -7.51
N GLN A 70 -16.14 -16.77 -8.33
CA GLN A 70 -15.97 -16.78 -9.78
C GLN A 70 -16.19 -15.39 -10.39
N GLN A 71 -17.23 -14.66 -9.98
CA GLN A 71 -17.48 -13.29 -10.44
C GLN A 71 -16.34 -12.36 -10.05
N VAL A 72 -15.83 -12.43 -8.81
CA VAL A 72 -14.69 -11.66 -8.35
C VAL A 72 -13.45 -11.94 -9.20
N ARG A 73 -13.18 -13.21 -9.52
CA ARG A 73 -12.07 -13.58 -10.40
C ARG A 73 -12.24 -13.02 -11.82
N GLN A 74 -13.45 -13.02 -12.35
CA GLN A 74 -13.78 -12.45 -13.68
C GLN A 74 -13.61 -10.93 -13.74
N LEU A 75 -13.68 -10.22 -12.60
CA LEU A 75 -13.35 -8.80 -12.52
C LEU A 75 -11.83 -8.51 -12.59
N GLY A 76 -10.99 -9.54 -12.66
CA GLY A 76 -9.53 -9.40 -12.65
C GLY A 76 -8.92 -9.32 -11.25
N ILE A 77 -9.70 -9.50 -10.20
CA ILE A 77 -9.21 -9.55 -8.82
C ILE A 77 -8.46 -10.87 -8.60
N SER A 78 -7.28 -10.80 -8.02
CA SER A 78 -6.47 -11.96 -7.66
C SER A 78 -6.32 -12.16 -6.15
N ARG A 79 -6.54 -11.10 -5.35
CA ARG A 79 -6.38 -11.15 -3.89
C ARG A 79 -7.67 -10.73 -3.20
N ILE A 80 -8.09 -11.51 -2.21
CA ILE A 80 -9.28 -11.26 -1.40
C ILE A 80 -8.94 -11.25 0.08
N ARG A 81 -9.70 -10.52 0.89
CA ARG A 81 -9.59 -10.54 2.34
C ARG A 81 -10.84 -11.20 2.92
N VAL A 82 -10.63 -12.21 3.78
CA VAL A 82 -11.68 -13.03 4.36
C VAL A 82 -11.52 -13.15 5.87
N PHE A 83 -12.61 -13.04 6.59
CA PHE A 83 -12.64 -13.24 8.04
C PHE A 83 -12.98 -14.68 8.36
N LEU A 84 -12.16 -15.33 9.21
CA LEU A 84 -12.39 -16.69 9.71
C LEU A 84 -12.49 -16.64 11.25
N PRO A 85 -13.69 -16.82 11.80
CA PRO A 85 -13.94 -16.64 13.23
C PRO A 85 -13.36 -17.81 14.04
N TRP A 86 -12.51 -17.48 15.03
CA TRP A 86 -12.00 -18.48 15.96
C TRP A 86 -13.13 -19.16 16.75
N SER A 87 -14.15 -18.39 17.15
CA SER A 87 -15.31 -18.88 17.89
C SER A 87 -16.06 -20.03 17.20
N ALA A 88 -16.09 -20.02 15.87
CA ALA A 88 -16.74 -21.08 15.10
C ALA A 88 -15.83 -22.28 14.83
N ILE A 89 -14.51 -22.07 14.74
CA ILE A 89 -13.54 -23.14 14.46
C ILE A 89 -13.19 -23.90 15.76
N GLN A 90 -13.17 -23.22 16.92
CA GLN A 90 -12.88 -23.84 18.21
C GLN A 90 -13.93 -23.44 19.25
N PRO A 91 -15.16 -23.95 19.15
CA PRO A 91 -16.28 -23.56 20.02
C PRO A 91 -16.06 -23.94 21.49
N ALA A 92 -15.24 -24.97 21.80
CA ALA A 92 -14.79 -25.32 23.14
C ALA A 92 -13.28 -25.58 23.14
N ARG A 93 -12.62 -25.50 24.31
CA ARG A 93 -11.14 -25.57 24.45
C ARG A 93 -10.51 -26.76 23.73
N ASP A 94 -11.14 -27.91 23.78
CA ASP A 94 -10.63 -29.17 23.20
C ASP A 94 -11.45 -29.64 21.98
N GLN A 95 -12.34 -28.78 21.46
CA GLN A 95 -13.20 -29.15 20.33
C GLN A 95 -12.89 -28.24 19.13
N TRP A 96 -12.57 -28.89 18.01
CA TRP A 96 -12.25 -28.23 16.75
C TRP A 96 -13.25 -28.61 15.67
N ASP A 97 -13.79 -27.62 14.98
CA ASP A 97 -14.62 -27.81 13.79
C ASP A 97 -14.03 -27.02 12.62
N TRP A 98 -13.25 -27.71 11.82
CA TRP A 98 -12.64 -27.16 10.60
C TRP A 98 -13.55 -27.24 9.37
N SER A 99 -14.71 -27.88 9.48
CA SER A 99 -15.53 -28.27 8.34
C SER A 99 -15.93 -27.11 7.43
N GLU A 100 -16.34 -25.96 7.99
CA GLU A 100 -16.68 -24.79 7.18
C GLU A 100 -15.42 -24.05 6.71
N ALA A 101 -14.40 -23.91 7.54
CA ALA A 101 -13.14 -23.32 7.13
C ALA A 101 -12.51 -24.08 5.96
N ASP A 102 -12.51 -25.42 6.00
CA ASP A 102 -12.03 -26.26 4.89
C ASP A 102 -12.81 -26.00 3.60
N ARG A 103 -14.14 -25.95 3.67
CA ARG A 103 -14.98 -25.66 2.49
C ARG A 103 -14.67 -24.30 1.91
N VAL A 104 -14.57 -23.27 2.74
CA VAL A 104 -14.23 -21.90 2.31
C VAL A 104 -12.85 -21.87 1.64
N MET A 105 -11.85 -22.48 2.26
CA MET A 105 -10.48 -22.47 1.73
C MET A 105 -10.36 -23.25 0.42
N VAL A 106 -11.06 -24.38 0.29
CA VAL A 106 -11.13 -25.17 -0.96
C VAL A 106 -11.78 -24.37 -2.08
N ASP A 107 -12.90 -23.68 -1.81
CA ASP A 107 -13.59 -22.86 -2.81
C ASP A 107 -12.74 -21.67 -3.26
N ILE A 108 -12.02 -21.00 -2.33
CA ILE A 108 -11.08 -19.90 -2.66
C ILE A 108 -9.94 -20.41 -3.57
N ARG A 109 -9.33 -21.54 -3.20
CA ARG A 109 -8.27 -22.17 -4.00
C ARG A 109 -8.75 -22.56 -5.40
N ALA A 110 -9.92 -23.18 -5.48
CA ALA A 110 -10.52 -23.57 -6.76
C ALA A 110 -10.81 -22.38 -7.68
N ALA A 111 -11.10 -21.19 -7.11
CA ALA A 111 -11.26 -19.95 -7.85
C ALA A 111 -9.92 -19.31 -8.27
N GLY A 112 -8.77 -19.83 -7.82
CA GLY A 112 -7.44 -19.25 -8.11
C GLY A 112 -7.24 -17.88 -7.47
N LEU A 113 -7.80 -17.66 -6.27
CA LEU A 113 -7.68 -16.41 -5.52
C LEU A 113 -6.70 -16.57 -4.35
N GLU A 114 -5.93 -15.54 -4.07
CA GLU A 114 -5.00 -15.48 -2.95
C GLU A 114 -5.70 -14.85 -1.72
N PRO A 115 -5.88 -15.59 -0.61
CA PRO A 115 -6.53 -15.06 0.57
C PRO A 115 -5.56 -14.28 1.47
N VAL A 116 -6.05 -13.15 2.01
CA VAL A 116 -5.59 -12.55 3.26
C VAL A 116 -6.58 -12.97 4.34
N VAL A 117 -6.14 -13.82 5.24
CA VAL A 117 -7.02 -14.37 6.27
C VAL A 117 -6.97 -13.49 7.51
N VAL A 118 -8.14 -13.04 7.96
CA VAL A 118 -8.29 -12.34 9.25
C VAL A 118 -8.68 -13.34 10.31
N LEU A 119 -7.84 -13.48 11.33
CA LEU A 119 -8.11 -14.30 12.49
C LEU A 119 -8.56 -13.42 13.65
N GLY A 120 -9.67 -13.73 14.26
CA GLY A 120 -10.27 -12.97 15.37
C GLY A 120 -11.49 -13.64 15.96
N ASP A 121 -12.23 -12.91 16.80
CA ASP A 121 -13.47 -13.33 17.43
C ASP A 121 -13.29 -14.52 18.40
N SER A 122 -12.93 -14.22 19.66
CA SER A 122 -12.70 -15.27 20.66
C SER A 122 -13.96 -16.04 21.00
N PRO A 123 -13.88 -17.39 21.13
CA PRO A 123 -14.98 -18.17 21.66
C PRO A 123 -15.26 -17.83 23.13
N ALA A 124 -16.49 -18.12 23.58
CA ALA A 124 -16.94 -17.75 24.93
C ALA A 124 -16.04 -18.29 26.06
N TRP A 125 -15.44 -19.48 25.88
CA TRP A 125 -14.53 -20.08 26.85
C TRP A 125 -13.18 -19.35 26.99
N ALA A 126 -12.75 -18.62 25.95
CA ALA A 126 -11.49 -17.90 25.92
C ALA A 126 -11.67 -16.39 26.05
N ALA A 127 -12.89 -15.86 25.86
CA ALA A 127 -13.16 -14.44 25.83
C ALA A 127 -13.12 -13.79 27.21
N ARG A 128 -12.58 -12.58 27.28
CA ARG A 128 -12.64 -11.73 28.49
C ARG A 128 -14.07 -11.26 28.79
N ARG A 129 -14.91 -11.15 27.76
CA ARG A 129 -16.32 -10.72 27.83
C ARG A 129 -17.12 -11.53 26.80
N ILE A 130 -18.44 -11.58 26.98
CA ILE A 130 -19.33 -12.17 25.98
C ILE A 130 -19.70 -11.07 24.97
N GLY A 131 -19.40 -11.32 23.70
CA GLY A 131 -19.73 -10.40 22.60
C GLY A 131 -18.81 -10.55 21.41
N PRO A 132 -19.22 -10.04 20.24
CA PRO A 132 -18.39 -10.07 19.03
C PRO A 132 -17.05 -9.37 19.26
N MET A 133 -16.00 -9.90 18.67
CA MET A 133 -14.64 -9.34 18.72
C MET A 133 -14.13 -9.11 20.16
N ALA A 134 -14.63 -9.88 21.14
CA ALA A 134 -14.08 -9.84 22.49
C ALA A 134 -12.65 -10.41 22.51
N PRO A 135 -11.65 -9.67 23.06
CA PRO A 135 -10.29 -10.19 23.11
C PRO A 135 -10.16 -11.39 24.05
N PRO A 136 -9.20 -12.28 23.81
CA PRO A 136 -8.98 -13.43 24.69
C PRO A 136 -8.49 -12.97 26.07
N LEU A 137 -8.79 -13.76 27.09
CA LEU A 137 -8.25 -13.62 28.45
C LEU A 137 -6.74 -13.85 28.47
N ASP A 138 -6.32 -14.92 27.77
CA ASP A 138 -4.95 -15.32 27.62
C ASP A 138 -4.56 -15.25 26.12
N PRO A 139 -3.62 -14.38 25.72
CA PRO A 139 -3.13 -14.32 24.35
C PRO A 139 -2.61 -15.65 23.82
N GLU A 140 -2.10 -16.55 24.67
CA GLU A 140 -1.58 -17.85 24.28
C GLU A 140 -2.68 -18.80 23.79
N ASP A 141 -3.92 -18.67 24.26
CA ASP A 141 -5.06 -19.44 23.73
C ASP A 141 -5.29 -19.09 22.24
N PHE A 142 -5.26 -17.82 21.90
CA PHE A 142 -5.36 -17.36 20.50
C PHE A 142 -4.14 -17.75 19.67
N ALA A 143 -2.95 -17.65 20.25
CA ALA A 143 -1.71 -18.05 19.58
C ALA A 143 -1.72 -19.56 19.23
N ARG A 144 -2.23 -20.42 20.13
CA ARG A 144 -2.42 -21.86 19.83
C ARG A 144 -3.39 -22.09 18.69
N PHE A 145 -4.53 -21.38 18.67
CA PHE A 145 -5.47 -21.43 17.56
C PHE A 145 -4.81 -21.01 16.24
N ALA A 146 -4.15 -19.87 16.21
CA ALA A 146 -3.49 -19.33 15.02
C ALA A 146 -2.37 -20.25 14.51
N ARG A 147 -1.61 -20.88 15.41
CA ARG A 147 -0.63 -21.90 15.05
C ARG A 147 -1.28 -23.12 14.40
N ALA A 148 -2.38 -23.62 14.95
CA ALA A 148 -3.11 -24.75 14.36
C ALA A 148 -3.66 -24.39 12.98
N PHE A 149 -4.16 -23.17 12.82
CA PHE A 149 -4.61 -22.64 11.54
C PHE A 149 -3.46 -22.57 10.52
N ALA A 150 -2.33 -22.00 10.88
CA ALA A 150 -1.15 -21.90 10.01
C ALA A 150 -0.59 -23.28 9.65
N ALA A 151 -0.52 -24.21 10.59
CA ALA A 151 -0.10 -25.59 10.32
C ALA A 151 -1.03 -26.31 9.33
N ARG A 152 -2.34 -25.98 9.33
CA ARG A 152 -3.33 -26.58 8.42
C ARG A 152 -3.31 -25.97 7.03
N TYR A 153 -3.19 -24.63 6.93
CA TYR A 153 -3.40 -23.88 5.68
C TYR A 153 -2.16 -23.15 5.18
N GLY A 154 -1.01 -23.18 5.85
CA GLY A 154 0.19 -22.43 5.49
C GLY A 154 0.72 -22.70 4.08
N SER A 155 0.45 -23.89 3.51
CA SER A 155 0.77 -24.17 2.11
C SER A 155 -0.09 -23.37 1.10
N TRP A 156 -1.20 -22.75 1.52
CA TRP A 156 -2.17 -22.03 0.69
C TRP A 156 -2.33 -20.56 1.10
N VAL A 157 -2.10 -20.27 2.40
CA VAL A 157 -2.27 -18.94 3.00
C VAL A 157 -0.89 -18.39 3.30
N ARG A 158 -0.59 -17.23 2.75
CA ARG A 158 0.64 -16.51 3.06
C ARG A 158 0.39 -15.33 4.00
N PHE A 159 -0.78 -14.69 3.91
CA PHE A 159 -1.08 -13.43 4.58
C PHE A 159 -2.06 -13.65 5.73
N TYR A 160 -1.62 -13.33 6.96
CA TYR A 160 -2.41 -13.48 8.17
C TYR A 160 -2.59 -12.11 8.84
N GLN A 161 -3.79 -11.59 8.84
CA GLN A 161 -4.13 -10.41 9.63
C GLN A 161 -4.57 -10.85 11.03
N ILE A 162 -3.93 -10.28 12.05
CA ILE A 162 -4.23 -10.60 13.45
C ILE A 162 -5.19 -9.56 14.01
N TRP A 163 -6.45 -9.98 14.19
CA TRP A 163 -7.55 -9.14 14.68
C TRP A 163 -8.03 -8.09 13.68
N ASP A 164 -9.10 -7.34 14.05
CA ASP A 164 -9.63 -6.20 13.28
C ASP A 164 -10.17 -5.13 14.24
N GLU A 165 -9.92 -3.86 13.98
CA GLU A 165 -10.37 -2.67 14.71
C GLU A 165 -10.13 -2.66 16.24
N PRO A 166 -9.00 -3.13 16.79
CA PRO A 166 -8.76 -3.14 18.23
C PRO A 166 -8.68 -1.74 18.84
N ASN A 167 -8.64 -0.71 18.01
CA ASN A 167 -8.65 0.69 18.40
C ASN A 167 -10.05 1.26 18.62
N LEU A 168 -11.11 0.47 18.37
CA LEU A 168 -12.48 0.82 18.66
C LEU A 168 -13.07 -0.08 19.76
N THR A 169 -13.96 0.49 20.57
CA THR A 169 -14.74 -0.27 21.57
C THR A 169 -15.45 -1.47 20.95
N ILE A 170 -16.07 -1.30 19.78
CA ILE A 170 -16.78 -2.38 19.08
C ILE A 170 -15.84 -3.49 18.61
N GLY A 171 -14.63 -3.14 18.16
CA GLY A 171 -13.60 -4.09 17.74
C GLY A 171 -12.82 -4.72 18.91
N TRP A 172 -13.13 -4.33 20.14
CA TRP A 172 -12.50 -4.81 21.38
C TRP A 172 -13.52 -5.36 22.40
N GLY A 173 -14.60 -5.99 21.88
CA GLY A 173 -15.61 -6.66 22.69
C GLY A 173 -16.40 -5.73 23.63
N GLY A 174 -16.65 -4.49 23.25
CA GLY A 174 -17.30 -3.47 24.09
C GLY A 174 -16.39 -2.90 25.19
N GLY A 175 -15.10 -3.27 25.20
CA GLY A 175 -14.10 -2.75 26.15
C GLY A 175 -13.36 -1.53 25.61
N THR A 176 -12.70 -0.80 26.53
CA THR A 176 -11.77 0.26 26.15
C THR A 176 -10.61 -0.30 25.32
N PRO A 177 -10.25 0.31 24.18
CA PRO A 177 -9.08 -0.07 23.40
C PRO A 177 -7.81 -0.12 24.25
N ASP A 178 -7.10 -1.23 24.19
CA ASP A 178 -5.88 -1.46 24.98
C ASP A 178 -4.70 -1.83 24.06
N PRO A 179 -3.87 -0.85 23.66
CA PRO A 179 -2.71 -1.10 22.81
C PRO A 179 -1.72 -2.10 23.43
N ALA A 180 -1.60 -2.17 24.77
CA ALA A 180 -0.66 -3.08 25.40
C ALA A 180 -1.17 -4.53 25.35
N ALA A 181 -2.46 -4.74 25.61
CA ALA A 181 -3.08 -6.05 25.47
C ALA A 181 -3.06 -6.54 24.00
N TYR A 182 -3.35 -5.64 23.04
CA TYR A 182 -3.25 -5.99 21.63
C TYR A 182 -1.79 -6.28 21.20
N ALA A 183 -0.80 -5.52 21.68
CA ALA A 183 0.61 -5.80 21.39
C ALA A 183 1.06 -7.16 21.95
N ALA A 184 0.57 -7.58 23.10
CA ALA A 184 0.83 -8.91 23.66
C ALA A 184 0.20 -10.01 22.80
N LEU A 185 -1.09 -9.84 22.43
CA LEU A 185 -1.79 -10.74 21.50
C LEU A 185 -1.05 -10.88 20.17
N LEU A 186 -0.66 -9.76 19.56
CA LEU A 186 0.04 -9.72 18.28
C LEU A 186 1.39 -10.47 18.36
N ARG A 187 2.20 -10.23 19.41
CA ARG A 187 3.50 -10.88 19.58
C ARG A 187 3.38 -12.40 19.72
N ALA A 188 2.52 -12.86 20.62
CA ALA A 188 2.31 -14.28 20.84
C ALA A 188 1.83 -14.98 19.56
N THR A 189 0.85 -14.37 18.89
CA THR A 189 0.24 -14.93 17.67
C THR A 189 1.22 -14.95 16.50
N ALA A 190 1.95 -13.86 16.25
CA ALA A 190 2.94 -13.79 15.17
C ALA A 190 4.06 -14.83 15.36
N ALA A 191 4.56 -15.01 16.59
CA ALA A 191 5.55 -16.03 16.89
C ALA A 191 5.02 -17.45 16.64
N ALA A 192 3.77 -17.72 17.05
CA ALA A 192 3.12 -19.01 16.88
C ALA A 192 2.85 -19.36 15.41
N ILE A 193 2.40 -18.38 14.61
CA ILE A 193 2.20 -18.56 13.16
C ILE A 193 3.54 -18.83 12.47
N ARG A 194 4.56 -18.00 12.69
CA ARG A 194 5.89 -18.16 12.08
C ARG A 194 6.60 -19.46 12.47
N ALA A 195 6.31 -19.99 13.65
CA ALA A 195 6.80 -21.32 14.07
C ALA A 195 6.14 -22.47 13.28
N ALA A 196 4.92 -22.31 12.78
CA ALA A 196 4.22 -23.30 11.97
C ALA A 196 4.42 -23.08 10.46
N ASP A 197 4.54 -21.82 10.04
CA ASP A 197 4.72 -21.37 8.66
C ASP A 197 5.80 -20.26 8.64
N PRO A 198 7.06 -20.60 8.37
CA PRO A 198 8.16 -19.64 8.34
C PRO A 198 8.03 -18.58 7.24
N ASP A 199 7.25 -18.84 6.19
CA ASP A 199 7.01 -17.92 5.08
C ASP A 199 5.79 -17.01 5.30
N ALA A 200 5.13 -17.12 6.46
CA ALA A 200 3.96 -16.33 6.81
C ALA A 200 4.27 -14.83 6.86
N VAL A 201 3.41 -14.04 6.25
CA VAL A 201 3.44 -12.58 6.28
C VAL A 201 2.33 -12.08 7.23
N ILE A 202 2.72 -11.39 8.28
CA ILE A 202 1.82 -10.95 9.33
C ILE A 202 1.34 -9.52 9.07
N LEU A 203 0.03 -9.34 9.01
CA LEU A 203 -0.60 -8.03 8.95
C LEU A 203 -1.05 -7.61 10.35
N LEU A 204 -0.77 -6.35 10.67
CA LEU A 204 -1.40 -5.67 11.80
C LEU A 204 -2.93 -5.67 11.61
N ALA A 205 -3.69 -5.60 12.70
CA ALA A 205 -5.14 -5.37 12.62
C ALA A 205 -5.44 -4.12 11.77
N GLY A 206 -6.51 -4.18 10.98
CA GLY A 206 -6.98 -3.01 10.25
C GLY A 206 -7.47 -1.94 11.21
N LEU A 207 -6.71 -0.84 11.38
CA LEU A 207 -7.06 0.23 12.30
C LEU A 207 -8.16 1.10 11.70
N ALA A 208 -9.26 1.27 12.43
CA ALA A 208 -10.40 2.07 12.00
C ALA A 208 -10.13 3.57 12.17
N PRO A 209 -10.50 4.41 11.19
CA PRO A 209 -10.32 5.85 11.29
C PRO A 209 -11.28 6.45 12.30
N THR A 210 -10.73 7.16 13.29
CA THR A 210 -11.49 7.98 14.25
C THR A 210 -10.65 9.16 14.69
N VAL A 211 -11.32 10.25 15.05
CA VAL A 211 -10.67 11.44 15.64
C VAL A 211 -10.60 11.36 17.16
N GLU A 212 -11.27 10.38 17.76
CA GLU A 212 -11.31 10.21 19.21
C GLU A 212 -9.95 9.80 19.77
N GLN A 213 -9.60 10.34 20.93
CA GLN A 213 -8.33 10.06 21.62
C GLN A 213 -8.51 9.28 22.94
N GLY A 214 -9.60 8.53 23.05
CA GLY A 214 -9.97 7.74 24.21
C GLY A 214 -11.09 8.40 25.05
N PRO A 215 -11.63 7.71 26.06
CA PRO A 215 -11.36 6.31 26.40
C PRO A 215 -12.12 5.28 25.54
N TRP A 216 -13.19 5.71 24.82
CA TRP A 216 -14.08 4.77 24.09
C TRP A 216 -13.46 4.27 22.79
N ASN A 217 -12.87 5.19 22.03
CA ASN A 217 -12.15 4.85 20.80
C ASN A 217 -10.81 5.58 20.80
N LEU A 218 -9.83 5.03 20.10
CA LEU A 218 -8.51 5.61 20.00
C LEU A 218 -8.13 5.79 18.54
N ALA A 219 -7.74 7.01 18.14
CA ALA A 219 -7.34 7.34 16.80
C ALA A 219 -6.33 6.32 16.24
N ASP A 220 -6.54 5.91 15.01
CA ASP A 220 -5.75 4.91 14.30
C ASP A 220 -4.24 5.18 14.33
N TRP A 221 -3.82 6.43 14.01
CA TRP A 221 -2.42 6.84 14.05
C TRP A 221 -1.85 6.82 15.49
N LEU A 222 -2.65 7.18 16.50
CA LEU A 222 -2.22 7.18 17.90
C LEU A 222 -2.11 5.74 18.44
N PHE A 223 -3.04 4.86 18.06
CA PHE A 223 -2.96 3.44 18.40
C PHE A 223 -1.71 2.80 17.80
N LEU A 224 -1.40 3.07 16.51
CA LEU A 224 -0.18 2.61 15.85
C LEU A 224 1.08 3.15 16.56
N GLU A 225 1.10 4.43 16.91
CA GLU A 225 2.22 5.04 17.66
C GLU A 225 2.46 4.34 18.99
N ARG A 226 1.38 4.02 19.73
CA ARG A 226 1.47 3.25 20.99
C ARG A 226 2.06 1.86 20.78
N LEU A 227 1.71 1.19 19.69
CA LEU A 227 2.28 -0.13 19.38
C LEU A 227 3.79 -0.06 19.13
N TYR A 228 4.28 0.96 18.43
CA TYR A 228 5.72 1.19 18.27
C TYR A 228 6.40 1.49 19.60
N GLN A 229 5.82 2.34 20.44
CA GLN A 229 6.33 2.63 21.78
C GLN A 229 6.41 1.39 22.67
N LEU A 230 5.50 0.44 22.49
CA LEU A 230 5.47 -0.86 23.18
C LEU A 230 6.43 -1.90 22.54
N GLY A 231 7.19 -1.54 21.51
CA GLY A 231 8.14 -2.44 20.85
C GLY A 231 7.51 -3.54 20.01
N ALA A 232 6.33 -3.32 19.44
CA ALA A 232 5.63 -4.33 18.64
C ALA A 232 6.14 -4.43 17.18
N ARG A 233 7.14 -3.62 16.78
CA ARG A 233 7.64 -3.49 15.42
C ARG A 233 7.93 -4.82 14.72
N GLU A 234 8.59 -5.77 15.38
CA GLU A 234 9.01 -7.04 14.79
C GLU A 234 7.89 -8.08 14.72
N SER A 235 6.69 -7.76 15.23
CA SER A 235 5.56 -8.67 15.29
C SER A 235 4.64 -8.60 14.06
N PHE A 236 4.91 -7.69 13.14
CA PHE A 236 4.17 -7.57 11.87
C PHE A 236 5.07 -7.17 10.71
N ASP A 237 4.66 -7.50 9.50
CA ASP A 237 5.35 -7.20 8.26
C ASP A 237 4.64 -6.10 7.47
N ILE A 238 3.34 -5.93 7.69
CA ILE A 238 2.45 -4.99 6.98
C ILE A 238 1.60 -4.24 7.99
N VAL A 239 1.53 -2.92 7.88
CA VAL A 239 0.54 -2.10 8.59
C VAL A 239 -0.76 -2.10 7.82
N ALA A 240 -1.91 -2.33 8.48
CA ALA A 240 -3.22 -2.26 7.86
C ALA A 240 -4.01 -1.05 8.37
N ALA A 241 -4.63 -0.31 7.44
CA ALA A 241 -5.43 0.88 7.71
C ALA A 241 -6.78 0.79 7.01
N LYS A 242 -7.71 1.71 7.35
CA LYS A 242 -9.04 1.80 6.72
C LYS A 242 -9.29 3.22 6.19
N PRO A 243 -8.62 3.66 5.11
CA PRO A 243 -8.78 4.99 4.52
C PRO A 243 -10.09 5.10 3.72
N TYR A 244 -11.22 5.18 4.41
CA TYR A 244 -12.48 5.54 3.75
C TYR A 244 -12.43 6.98 3.24
N GLY A 245 -13.19 7.27 2.19
CA GLY A 245 -13.25 8.61 1.61
C GLY A 245 -14.20 9.56 2.32
N PHE A 246 -15.18 9.02 3.05
CA PHE A 246 -16.26 9.78 3.70
C PHE A 246 -16.96 10.70 2.68
N ASP A 247 -17.09 11.99 2.98
CA ASP A 247 -17.79 12.96 2.14
C ASP A 247 -16.89 13.64 1.10
N THR A 248 -15.60 13.28 1.03
CA THR A 248 -14.64 13.93 0.13
C THR A 248 -14.07 12.98 -0.90
N GLY A 249 -13.68 13.52 -2.07
CA GLY A 249 -13.05 12.72 -3.12
C GLY A 249 -11.60 12.34 -2.80
N PRO A 250 -11.02 11.42 -3.59
CA PRO A 250 -9.67 10.93 -3.36
C PRO A 250 -8.59 12.00 -3.53
N GLU A 251 -8.88 13.13 -4.17
CA GLU A 251 -7.97 14.27 -4.31
C GLU A 251 -7.97 15.24 -3.10
N ASP A 252 -8.78 14.97 -2.05
CA ASP A 252 -8.67 15.72 -0.81
C ASP A 252 -7.30 15.42 -0.14
N ARG A 253 -6.43 16.43 -0.13
CA ARG A 253 -5.05 16.33 0.33
C ARG A 253 -4.84 16.77 1.78
N ARG A 254 -5.93 17.01 2.52
CA ARG A 254 -5.82 17.32 3.94
C ARG A 254 -5.34 16.07 4.70
N VAL A 255 -4.22 16.22 5.38
CA VAL A 255 -3.65 15.18 6.25
C VAL A 255 -3.58 15.77 7.65
N ASP A 256 -4.66 15.59 8.38
CA ASP A 256 -4.88 16.17 9.70
C ASP A 256 -5.52 15.12 10.64
N PRO A 257 -5.08 14.99 11.90
CA PRO A 257 -5.69 14.08 12.86
C PRO A 257 -7.20 14.22 13.02
N GLU A 258 -7.72 15.45 12.85
CA GLU A 258 -9.14 15.79 13.00
C GLU A 258 -9.96 15.60 11.70
N VAL A 259 -9.33 15.16 10.62
CA VAL A 259 -9.99 14.97 9.31
C VAL A 259 -10.09 13.50 8.97
N LEU A 260 -11.31 13.04 8.68
CA LEU A 260 -11.59 11.72 8.15
C LEU A 260 -11.74 11.80 6.63
N ASN A 261 -10.76 11.29 5.89
CA ASN A 261 -10.73 11.26 4.43
C ASN A 261 -9.78 10.16 3.91
N PHE A 262 -9.73 9.96 2.61
CA PHE A 262 -8.85 8.97 1.98
C PHE A 262 -7.36 9.24 2.25
N SER A 263 -6.93 10.49 2.36
CA SER A 263 -5.53 10.88 2.63
C SER A 263 -5.07 10.55 4.05
N ARG A 264 -5.96 10.14 4.95
CA ARG A 264 -5.62 9.77 6.34
C ARG A 264 -4.59 8.65 6.43
N ALA A 265 -4.51 7.76 5.44
CA ALA A 265 -3.46 6.74 5.35
C ALA A 265 -2.04 7.33 5.48
N ILE A 266 -1.85 8.59 5.07
CA ILE A 266 -0.56 9.29 5.17
C ILE A 266 -0.17 9.52 6.64
N LEU A 267 -1.11 9.75 7.57
CA LEU A 267 -0.79 9.89 9.00
C LEU A 267 -0.14 8.61 9.55
N LEU A 268 -0.70 7.45 9.20
CA LEU A 268 -0.14 6.17 9.63
C LEU A 268 1.24 5.95 9.00
N ARG A 269 1.39 6.28 7.70
CA ARG A 269 2.70 6.22 7.02
C ARG A 269 3.74 7.11 7.70
N GLU A 270 3.38 8.31 8.13
CA GLU A 270 4.26 9.22 8.85
C GLU A 270 4.66 8.69 10.23
N VAL A 271 3.75 7.99 10.93
CA VAL A 271 4.09 7.27 12.16
C VAL A 271 5.14 6.18 11.86
N MET A 272 4.93 5.34 10.84
CA MET A 272 5.90 4.31 10.43
C MET A 272 7.29 4.92 10.17
N VAL A 273 7.36 6.00 9.38
CA VAL A 273 8.63 6.70 9.06
C VAL A 273 9.29 7.25 10.32
N ARG A 274 8.51 7.84 11.23
CA ARG A 274 9.02 8.39 12.51
C ARG A 274 9.69 7.33 13.38
N TYR A 275 9.20 6.09 13.31
CA TYR A 275 9.77 4.96 14.06
C TYR A 275 10.76 4.11 13.24
N GLY A 276 11.23 4.61 12.09
CA GLY A 276 12.21 3.95 11.24
C GLY A 276 11.70 2.67 10.59
N ASP A 277 10.40 2.57 10.33
CA ASP A 277 9.74 1.39 9.76
C ASP A 277 9.22 1.66 8.33
N GLU A 278 9.84 2.61 7.64
CA GLU A 278 9.52 2.98 6.26
C GLU A 278 9.78 1.85 5.25
N GLY A 279 10.54 0.84 5.63
CA GLY A 279 10.78 -0.37 4.82
C GLY A 279 9.58 -1.31 4.73
N LYS A 280 8.54 -1.13 5.56
CA LYS A 280 7.31 -1.91 5.49
C LYS A 280 6.23 -1.21 4.68
N PRO A 281 5.34 -1.96 3.99
CA PRO A 281 4.19 -1.38 3.29
C PRO A 281 3.04 -1.08 4.27
N LEU A 282 2.14 -0.21 3.81
CA LEU A 282 0.82 -0.03 4.37
C LEU A 282 -0.20 -0.61 3.38
N TRP A 283 -1.13 -1.42 3.87
CA TRP A 283 -2.26 -1.94 3.09
C TRP A 283 -3.57 -1.31 3.56
N ALA A 284 -4.49 -1.06 2.63
CA ALA A 284 -5.83 -0.65 3.00
C ALA A 284 -6.72 -1.91 3.19
N SER A 285 -6.93 -2.33 4.44
CA SER A 285 -7.79 -3.48 4.75
C SER A 285 -9.25 -3.23 4.38
N HIS A 286 -9.69 -1.97 4.45
CA HIS A 286 -10.97 -1.49 3.94
C HIS A 286 -10.80 -0.08 3.39
N TRP A 287 -11.50 0.22 2.30
CA TRP A 287 -11.58 1.56 1.75
C TRP A 287 -12.80 1.68 0.82
N GLY A 288 -13.10 2.89 0.42
CA GLY A 288 -14.17 3.18 -0.53
C GLY A 288 -15.05 4.35 -0.10
N TRP A 289 -16.12 4.54 -0.84
CA TRP A 289 -17.15 5.54 -0.61
C TRP A 289 -18.50 4.85 -0.52
N ASN A 290 -19.35 5.33 0.37
CA ASN A 290 -20.69 4.79 0.55
C ASN A 290 -21.67 5.41 -0.47
N ALA A 291 -22.35 4.60 -1.26
CA ALA A 291 -23.35 5.02 -2.25
C ALA A 291 -24.67 4.28 -2.01
N LEU A 292 -25.46 4.77 -1.06
CA LEU A 292 -26.78 4.23 -0.79
C LEU A 292 -27.72 4.56 -1.95
N PRO A 293 -28.65 3.64 -2.30
CA PRO A 293 -29.57 3.85 -3.42
C PRO A 293 -30.51 5.05 -3.17
N PRO A 294 -30.98 5.71 -4.22
CA PRO A 294 -32.00 6.75 -4.09
C PRO A 294 -33.24 6.23 -3.33
N GLY A 295 -33.72 7.04 -2.38
CA GLY A 295 -34.86 6.66 -1.53
C GLY A 295 -34.52 5.68 -0.41
N TRP A 296 -33.24 5.56 -0.03
CA TRP A 296 -32.82 4.76 1.11
C TRP A 296 -33.62 5.11 2.38
N SER A 297 -34.23 4.12 2.97
CA SER A 297 -35.03 4.24 4.20
C SER A 297 -34.46 3.46 5.39
N GLY A 298 -33.27 2.85 5.20
CA GLY A 298 -32.55 2.15 6.26
C GLY A 298 -31.78 3.08 7.17
N ARG A 299 -30.88 2.53 7.97
CA ARG A 299 -30.03 3.29 8.88
C ARG A 299 -29.13 4.29 8.11
N PRO A 300 -28.86 5.48 8.66
CA PRO A 300 -27.98 6.46 8.02
C PRO A 300 -26.53 5.93 7.94
N SER A 301 -25.80 6.35 6.92
CA SER A 301 -24.38 6.04 6.80
C SER A 301 -23.54 6.90 7.76
N ILE A 302 -22.62 6.30 8.47
CA ILE A 302 -21.58 6.99 9.24
C ILE A 302 -20.33 7.31 8.41
N TRP A 303 -20.26 6.81 7.17
CA TRP A 303 -19.13 6.99 6.24
C TRP A 303 -19.40 8.06 5.17
N GLY A 304 -20.31 9.00 5.43
CA GLY A 304 -20.77 9.93 4.41
C GLY A 304 -21.62 9.23 3.33
N GLN A 305 -21.95 9.98 2.26
CA GLN A 305 -22.73 9.44 1.15
C GLN A 305 -22.42 10.14 -0.16
N VAL A 306 -22.25 9.36 -1.23
CA VAL A 306 -22.15 9.84 -2.61
C VAL A 306 -23.14 9.10 -3.50
N ASP A 307 -23.34 9.54 -4.74
CA ASP A 307 -24.08 8.74 -5.74
C ASP A 307 -23.22 7.63 -6.36
N GLU A 308 -23.82 6.64 -7.01
CA GLU A 308 -23.11 5.49 -7.60
C GLU A 308 -22.11 5.88 -8.70
N ALA A 309 -22.41 6.92 -9.49
CA ALA A 309 -21.51 7.38 -10.54
C ALA A 309 -20.25 8.06 -9.92
N THR A 310 -20.46 8.84 -8.86
CA THR A 310 -19.37 9.44 -8.07
C THR A 310 -18.54 8.36 -7.36
N GLN A 311 -19.18 7.34 -6.76
CA GLN A 311 -18.47 6.21 -6.15
C GLN A 311 -17.57 5.52 -7.18
N ALA A 312 -18.10 5.18 -8.35
CA ALA A 312 -17.35 4.53 -9.42
C ALA A 312 -16.19 5.39 -9.94
N ARG A 313 -16.39 6.69 -10.05
CA ARG A 313 -15.34 7.65 -10.43
C ARG A 313 -14.27 7.73 -9.34
N TYR A 314 -14.63 7.87 -8.08
CA TYR A 314 -13.70 7.97 -6.95
C TYR A 314 -12.85 6.70 -6.76
N ILE A 315 -13.41 5.52 -7.02
CA ILE A 315 -12.66 4.26 -7.02
C ILE A 315 -11.51 4.31 -8.03
N ARG A 316 -11.76 4.74 -9.28
CA ARG A 316 -10.71 4.86 -10.30
C ARG A 316 -9.66 5.90 -9.91
N GLU A 317 -10.10 7.12 -9.56
CA GLU A 317 -9.22 8.23 -9.19
C GLU A 317 -8.34 7.90 -7.97
N ALA A 318 -8.88 7.16 -6.98
CA ALA A 318 -8.13 6.72 -5.81
C ALA A 318 -7.00 5.74 -6.18
N VAL A 319 -7.30 4.73 -7.00
CA VAL A 319 -6.28 3.77 -7.45
C VAL A 319 -5.21 4.46 -8.30
N GLU A 320 -5.60 5.35 -9.22
CA GLU A 320 -4.68 6.14 -10.04
C GLU A 320 -3.78 7.04 -9.16
N ARG A 321 -4.37 7.71 -8.15
CA ARG A 321 -3.60 8.51 -7.19
C ARG A 321 -2.60 7.66 -6.43
N VAL A 322 -3.00 6.52 -5.89
CA VAL A 322 -2.11 5.61 -5.15
C VAL A 322 -0.98 5.11 -6.03
N ARG A 323 -1.29 4.68 -7.25
CA ARG A 323 -0.27 4.24 -8.22
C ARG A 323 0.75 5.33 -8.52
N ARG A 324 0.31 6.57 -8.65
CA ARG A 324 1.16 7.71 -8.98
C ARG A 324 1.99 8.24 -7.81
N GLU A 325 1.42 8.23 -6.59
CA GLU A 325 1.93 9.01 -5.47
C GLU A 325 2.39 8.19 -4.26
N TRP A 326 1.82 6.97 -4.04
CA TRP A 326 2.05 6.19 -2.83
C TRP A 326 2.72 4.83 -3.10
N PRO A 327 4.01 4.82 -3.48
CA PRO A 327 4.73 3.58 -3.79
C PRO A 327 4.89 2.64 -2.57
N TRP A 328 4.57 3.12 -1.37
CA TRP A 328 4.54 2.37 -0.12
C TRP A 328 3.18 1.71 0.18
N MET A 329 2.14 2.07 -0.58
CA MET A 329 0.83 1.43 -0.46
C MET A 329 0.83 0.12 -1.24
N GLY A 330 0.44 -0.96 -0.57
CA GLY A 330 0.23 -2.26 -1.21
C GLY A 330 -1.23 -2.48 -1.62
N THR A 331 -1.76 -3.67 -1.35
CA THR A 331 -3.13 -4.01 -1.75
C THR A 331 -4.16 -3.23 -0.94
N MET A 332 -5.13 -2.68 -1.66
CA MET A 332 -6.28 -1.97 -1.10
C MET A 332 -7.54 -2.81 -1.32
N PHE A 333 -8.16 -3.29 -0.23
CA PHE A 333 -9.38 -4.10 -0.29
C PHE A 333 -10.61 -3.19 -0.19
N LEU A 334 -11.38 -3.10 -1.28
CA LEU A 334 -12.68 -2.43 -1.21
C LEU A 334 -13.55 -3.06 -0.12
N GLU A 335 -14.39 -2.23 0.52
CA GLU A 335 -15.13 -2.59 1.73
C GLU A 335 -15.85 -3.92 1.61
N SER A 336 -16.57 -4.18 0.50
CA SER A 336 -17.32 -5.41 0.41
C SER A 336 -17.73 -5.77 -1.01
N TRP A 337 -17.59 -7.07 -1.33
CA TRP A 337 -18.30 -7.67 -2.46
C TRP A 337 -19.79 -7.63 -2.22
N ARG A 338 -20.22 -8.22 -1.11
CA ARG A 338 -21.56 -8.24 -0.56
C ARG A 338 -21.47 -8.18 0.96
N PRO A 339 -22.09 -7.21 1.64
CA PRO A 339 -22.02 -7.16 3.11
C PRO A 339 -22.81 -8.31 3.74
N ASP A 340 -22.27 -8.88 4.80
CA ASP A 340 -23.02 -9.75 5.71
C ASP A 340 -23.77 -8.87 6.71
N ALA A 341 -24.92 -8.34 6.28
CA ALA A 341 -25.67 -7.37 7.03
C ALA A 341 -27.16 -7.36 6.64
N PRO A 342 -28.05 -6.96 7.56
CA PRO A 342 -29.46 -6.71 7.26
C PRO A 342 -29.64 -5.73 6.09
N SER A 343 -30.78 -5.83 5.41
CA SER A 343 -31.07 -4.99 4.22
C SER A 343 -31.19 -3.48 4.51
N ASP A 344 -31.35 -3.10 5.77
CA ASP A 344 -31.38 -1.70 6.25
C ASP A 344 -30.02 -1.18 6.71
N ASP A 345 -28.95 -1.99 6.60
CA ASP A 345 -27.60 -1.62 7.01
C ASP A 345 -26.92 -0.75 5.95
N PRO A 346 -26.37 0.42 6.31
CA PRO A 346 -25.71 1.30 5.35
C PRO A 346 -24.47 0.70 4.68
N ARG A 347 -23.90 -0.41 5.18
CA ARG A 347 -22.82 -1.13 4.50
C ARG A 347 -23.18 -1.59 3.08
N TRP A 348 -24.47 -1.73 2.77
CA TRP A 348 -24.94 -1.98 1.40
C TRP A 348 -24.55 -0.89 0.40
N GLY A 349 -24.27 0.33 0.86
CA GLY A 349 -23.72 1.39 0.01
C GLY A 349 -22.32 1.12 -0.53
N PHE A 350 -21.56 0.20 0.07
CA PHE A 350 -20.24 -0.21 -0.41
C PHE A 350 -20.27 -1.46 -1.31
N ALA A 351 -21.39 -2.16 -1.38
CA ALA A 351 -21.50 -3.43 -2.10
C ALA A 351 -21.16 -3.29 -3.59
N MET A 352 -20.41 -4.25 -4.12
CA MET A 352 -20.10 -4.34 -5.57
C MET A 352 -21.27 -4.94 -6.36
N VAL A 353 -22.15 -5.65 -5.68
CA VAL A 353 -23.38 -6.23 -6.26
C VAL A 353 -24.61 -5.76 -5.50
N ASP A 354 -25.75 -5.68 -6.20
CA ASP A 354 -27.04 -5.45 -5.56
C ASP A 354 -27.54 -6.74 -4.85
N PRO A 355 -28.61 -6.67 -4.05
CA PRO A 355 -29.17 -7.86 -3.39
C PRO A 355 -29.56 -9.01 -4.34
N ARG A 356 -29.73 -8.74 -5.63
CA ARG A 356 -30.01 -9.75 -6.67
C ARG A 356 -28.74 -10.32 -7.32
N GLY A 357 -27.55 -9.88 -6.89
CA GLY A 357 -26.26 -10.30 -7.43
C GLY A 357 -25.86 -9.63 -8.75
N ARG A 358 -26.50 -8.54 -9.16
CA ARG A 358 -26.14 -7.77 -10.35
C ARG A 358 -25.01 -6.80 -10.02
N LEU A 359 -24.03 -6.68 -10.92
CA LEU A 359 -22.91 -5.77 -10.75
C LEU A 359 -23.38 -4.31 -10.70
N ARG A 360 -22.85 -3.54 -9.76
CA ARG A 360 -23.04 -2.10 -9.64
C ARG A 360 -21.93 -1.35 -10.40
N PRO A 361 -22.10 -0.05 -10.72
CA PRO A 361 -21.08 0.76 -11.40
C PRO A 361 -19.70 0.71 -10.73
N ALA A 362 -19.64 0.57 -9.40
CA ALA A 362 -18.41 0.40 -8.63
C ALA A 362 -17.62 -0.86 -9.03
N ALA A 363 -18.29 -1.98 -9.31
CA ALA A 363 -17.63 -3.21 -9.76
C ALA A 363 -17.01 -3.06 -11.16
N GLU A 364 -17.67 -2.34 -12.07
CA GLU A 364 -17.11 -2.04 -13.39
C GLU A 364 -15.92 -1.07 -13.30
N ALA A 365 -15.99 -0.09 -12.41
CA ALA A 365 -14.86 0.79 -12.12
C ALA A 365 -13.66 0.01 -11.59
N LEU A 366 -13.92 -0.96 -10.70
CA LEU A 366 -12.88 -1.84 -10.16
C LEU A 366 -12.25 -2.72 -11.25
N ARG A 367 -13.06 -3.32 -12.13
CA ARG A 367 -12.59 -4.09 -13.29
C ARG A 367 -11.62 -3.30 -14.16
N ALA A 368 -11.92 -2.01 -14.40
CA ALA A 368 -11.08 -1.14 -15.22
C ALA A 368 -9.69 -0.89 -14.61
N VAL A 369 -9.54 -0.95 -13.29
CA VAL A 369 -8.27 -0.70 -12.57
C VAL A 369 -7.62 -1.96 -12.01
N ALA A 370 -8.26 -3.13 -12.09
CA ALA A 370 -7.74 -4.38 -11.53
C ALA A 370 -6.61 -4.99 -12.38
N ASN A 371 -6.58 -4.71 -13.68
CA ASN A 371 -5.61 -5.29 -14.61
C ASN A 371 -4.27 -4.55 -14.54
N GLY A 372 -3.32 -5.10 -13.79
CA GLY A 372 -1.99 -4.56 -13.58
C GLY A 372 -0.92 -5.13 -14.51
N ALA A 373 -1.09 -5.01 -15.85
CA ALA A 373 -0.03 -5.36 -16.81
C ALA A 373 1.05 -4.28 -16.95
N VAL A 374 0.88 -3.13 -16.29
CA VAL A 374 1.77 -1.97 -16.33
C VAL A 374 2.35 -1.75 -14.93
N PHE A 375 3.68 -1.66 -14.85
CA PHE A 375 4.35 -1.31 -13.60
C PHE A 375 4.20 0.19 -13.32
N THR A 376 3.77 0.54 -12.11
CA THR A 376 3.56 1.93 -11.67
C THR A 376 4.63 2.32 -10.63
N PRO A 377 4.72 3.57 -10.18
CA PRO A 377 5.70 3.96 -9.16
C PRO A 377 5.75 2.99 -7.99
N GLY A 378 6.93 2.44 -7.74
CA GLY A 378 7.15 1.39 -6.75
C GLY A 378 8.40 0.56 -7.06
N TYR A 379 8.68 -0.42 -6.20
CA TYR A 379 9.69 -1.44 -6.41
C TYR A 379 9.03 -2.77 -6.77
N TYR A 380 9.62 -3.47 -7.74
CA TYR A 380 9.16 -4.77 -8.22
C TYR A 380 10.33 -5.75 -8.24
N PRO A 381 10.23 -6.91 -7.55
CA PRO A 381 11.24 -7.96 -7.64
C PRO A 381 11.20 -8.62 -9.02
N ALA A 382 12.37 -9.00 -9.52
CA ALA A 382 12.49 -9.68 -10.83
C ALA A 382 11.93 -11.12 -10.82
N ALA A 383 11.72 -11.67 -9.62
CA ALA A 383 11.11 -12.99 -9.41
C ALA A 383 10.16 -12.93 -8.22
N ILE A 384 9.01 -13.53 -8.35
CA ILE A 384 8.01 -13.65 -7.28
C ILE A 384 7.67 -15.12 -7.03
N PRO A 385 7.29 -15.49 -5.80
CA PRO A 385 6.75 -16.82 -5.53
C PRO A 385 5.51 -17.06 -6.39
N GLN A 386 5.44 -18.25 -6.98
CA GLN A 386 4.28 -18.70 -7.75
C GLN A 386 3.28 -19.42 -6.83
N ALA A 387 2.03 -19.51 -7.27
CA ALA A 387 1.02 -20.28 -6.55
C ALA A 387 1.42 -21.76 -6.45
N GLU A 388 0.95 -22.44 -5.39
CA GLU A 388 1.06 -23.89 -5.18
C GLU A 388 2.47 -24.48 -5.00
N GLY A 389 3.42 -23.71 -4.46
CA GLY A 389 4.76 -24.23 -4.16
C GLY A 389 5.59 -24.53 -5.42
N SER A 390 5.18 -24.04 -6.59
CA SER A 390 5.88 -24.20 -7.87
C SER A 390 7.19 -23.40 -7.97
N GLY A 391 7.67 -22.84 -6.86
CA GLY A 391 8.91 -22.06 -6.83
C GLY A 391 8.69 -20.58 -7.18
N TYR A 392 9.66 -20.01 -7.90
CA TYR A 392 9.66 -18.59 -8.30
C TYR A 392 9.46 -18.47 -9.82
N GLY A 393 8.82 -17.38 -10.26
CA GLY A 393 8.58 -17.04 -11.64
C GLY A 393 8.55 -15.53 -11.87
N PRO A 394 8.30 -15.09 -13.12
CA PRO A 394 8.23 -13.67 -13.46
C PRO A 394 7.03 -12.99 -12.78
N PRO A 395 7.17 -11.71 -12.39
CA PRO A 395 6.01 -10.92 -11.98
C PRO A 395 5.08 -10.67 -13.17
N PRO A 396 3.74 -10.58 -12.94
CA PRO A 396 2.77 -10.23 -13.98
C PRO A 396 3.17 -8.93 -14.70
N GLY A 397 3.08 -8.92 -16.03
CA GLY A 397 3.47 -7.77 -16.86
C GLY A 397 4.93 -7.78 -17.33
N ALA A 398 5.80 -8.64 -16.79
CA ALA A 398 7.15 -8.84 -17.26
C ALA A 398 7.22 -10.03 -18.24
N GLN A 399 7.75 -9.79 -19.44
CA GLN A 399 7.90 -10.79 -20.50
C GLN A 399 9.38 -11.16 -20.61
N TYR A 400 9.72 -12.38 -20.19
CA TYR A 400 11.05 -12.94 -20.28
C TYR A 400 11.13 -13.90 -21.49
N GLU A 401 12.11 -13.66 -22.34
CA GLU A 401 12.44 -14.50 -23.52
C GLU A 401 13.83 -15.10 -23.32
N GLY A 402 14.01 -16.39 -23.57
CA GLY A 402 15.27 -17.09 -23.41
C GLY A 402 15.29 -18.07 -22.22
N ALA A 403 16.47 -18.34 -21.67
CA ALA A 403 16.70 -19.38 -20.68
C ALA A 403 16.79 -18.86 -19.23
N TRP A 404 16.01 -17.83 -18.88
CA TRP A 404 15.96 -17.27 -17.54
C TRP A 404 15.56 -18.29 -16.47
N ARG A 405 16.16 -18.15 -15.29
CA ARG A 405 15.80 -18.92 -14.09
C ARG A 405 15.37 -17.98 -12.98
N PHE A 406 14.49 -18.44 -12.09
CA PHE A 406 13.90 -17.61 -11.02
C PHE A 406 14.09 -18.25 -9.65
N SER A 407 14.41 -17.42 -8.65
CA SER A 407 14.53 -17.82 -7.25
C SER A 407 14.24 -16.62 -6.33
N ALA A 408 14.32 -16.83 -5.01
CA ALA A 408 14.26 -15.75 -4.01
C ALA A 408 15.37 -14.68 -4.20
N LEU A 409 16.46 -15.00 -4.93
CA LEU A 409 17.54 -14.06 -5.21
C LEU A 409 17.27 -13.13 -6.39
N GLY A 410 16.23 -13.40 -7.19
CA GLY A 410 15.85 -12.67 -8.40
C GLY A 410 15.81 -13.55 -9.64
N ALA A 411 16.05 -12.94 -10.80
CA ALA A 411 16.16 -13.61 -12.09
C ALA A 411 17.64 -13.80 -12.49
N ASP A 412 17.96 -15.02 -12.88
CA ASP A 412 19.30 -15.40 -13.37
C ASP A 412 19.29 -15.54 -14.88
N ILE A 413 20.33 -15.05 -15.51
CA ILE A 413 20.54 -15.08 -16.97
C ILE A 413 20.91 -16.49 -17.42
N GLY A 414 20.43 -16.94 -18.56
CA GLY A 414 20.80 -18.20 -19.18
C GLY A 414 22.24 -18.21 -19.70
N ARG A 415 22.74 -19.41 -20.04
CA ARG A 415 24.10 -19.57 -20.54
C ARG A 415 24.27 -19.20 -22.03
N GLU A 416 23.17 -19.16 -22.76
CA GLU A 416 23.15 -18.80 -24.18
C GLU A 416 22.90 -17.30 -24.33
N GLU A 417 23.45 -16.70 -25.38
CA GLU A 417 23.22 -15.29 -25.70
C GLU A 417 21.78 -15.08 -26.20
N GLY A 418 21.18 -13.93 -25.86
CA GLY A 418 19.89 -13.53 -26.39
C GLY A 418 18.75 -13.51 -25.38
N ASP A 419 19.04 -13.72 -24.09
CA ASP A 419 18.06 -13.54 -23.02
C ASP A 419 17.55 -12.10 -22.99
N ARG A 420 16.23 -11.93 -22.99
CA ARG A 420 15.57 -10.63 -23.05
C ARG A 420 14.50 -10.52 -22.01
N LEU A 421 14.31 -9.28 -21.52
CA LEU A 421 13.18 -8.90 -20.67
C LEU A 421 12.51 -7.67 -21.29
N ARG A 422 11.18 -7.72 -21.39
CA ARG A 422 10.34 -6.59 -21.80
C ARG A 422 9.25 -6.34 -20.79
N PHE A 423 8.98 -5.08 -20.54
CA PHE A 423 7.82 -4.65 -19.74
C PHE A 423 7.44 -3.22 -20.06
N THR A 424 6.23 -2.83 -19.65
CA THR A 424 5.73 -1.45 -19.74
C THR A 424 5.59 -0.87 -18.33
N PHE A 425 5.98 0.39 -18.15
CA PHE A 425 5.74 1.10 -16.91
C PHE A 425 5.10 2.47 -17.16
N GLU A 426 4.39 2.97 -16.17
CA GLU A 426 3.89 4.35 -16.11
C GLU A 426 4.68 5.09 -15.04
N GLY A 427 5.43 6.14 -15.43
CA GLY A 427 6.29 6.85 -14.48
C GLY A 427 7.19 7.88 -15.14
N THR A 428 8.20 8.37 -14.41
CA THR A 428 9.16 9.38 -14.86
C THR A 428 10.60 8.87 -14.94
N GLY A 429 10.82 7.62 -14.57
CA GLY A 429 12.16 7.03 -14.58
C GLY A 429 12.17 5.56 -14.20
N LEU A 430 13.26 4.91 -14.53
CA LEU A 430 13.53 3.50 -14.28
C LEU A 430 14.90 3.34 -13.62
N ALA A 431 14.98 2.59 -12.52
CA ALA A 431 16.22 2.10 -11.95
C ALA A 431 16.19 0.56 -11.90
N LEU A 432 17.31 -0.08 -12.19
CA LEU A 432 17.47 -1.52 -12.05
C LEU A 432 18.20 -1.83 -10.72
N ARG A 433 17.68 -2.79 -9.97
CA ARG A 433 18.35 -3.37 -8.82
C ARG A 433 19.07 -4.62 -9.29
N VAL A 434 20.40 -4.59 -9.24
CA VAL A 434 21.26 -5.62 -9.80
C VAL A 434 22.27 -6.14 -8.80
N ARG A 435 22.66 -7.39 -8.99
CA ARG A 435 23.80 -8.00 -8.27
C ARG A 435 25.04 -7.85 -9.12
N ARG A 436 26.06 -7.20 -8.55
CA ARG A 436 27.39 -7.07 -9.13
C ARG A 436 28.36 -8.00 -8.43
N GLY A 437 29.42 -8.40 -9.12
CA GLY A 437 30.44 -9.28 -8.55
C GLY A 437 31.68 -9.37 -9.40
N GLY A 438 32.57 -10.35 -9.12
CA GLY A 438 33.81 -10.60 -9.83
C GLY A 438 33.62 -11.30 -11.20
N TYR A 439 32.66 -10.85 -12.00
CA TYR A 439 32.38 -11.40 -13.32
C TYR A 439 32.09 -10.30 -14.35
N ARG A 440 32.36 -10.57 -15.62
CA ARG A 440 32.07 -9.63 -16.70
C ARG A 440 30.72 -9.95 -17.33
N ALA A 441 29.78 -9.01 -17.20
CA ALA A 441 28.48 -9.10 -17.81
C ALA A 441 27.87 -7.70 -17.96
N HIS A 442 26.96 -7.56 -18.92
CA HIS A 442 26.27 -6.31 -19.20
C HIS A 442 24.78 -6.56 -19.38
N LEU A 443 23.98 -5.54 -19.04
CA LEU A 443 22.58 -5.44 -19.42
C LEU A 443 22.44 -4.24 -20.37
N TYR A 444 22.10 -4.49 -21.64
CA TYR A 444 21.77 -3.43 -22.59
C TYR A 444 20.33 -2.99 -22.37
N VAL A 445 20.12 -1.71 -22.16
CA VAL A 445 18.80 -1.17 -21.77
C VAL A 445 18.35 -0.11 -22.75
N SER A 446 17.15 -0.27 -23.26
CA SER A 446 16.45 0.75 -24.04
C SER A 446 15.08 1.07 -23.43
N VAL A 447 14.67 2.33 -23.55
CA VAL A 447 13.36 2.84 -23.17
C VAL A 447 12.75 3.53 -24.39
N ASP A 448 11.55 3.14 -24.78
CA ASP A 448 10.84 3.63 -25.97
C ASP A 448 11.67 3.50 -27.27
N GLY A 449 12.42 2.41 -27.36
CA GLY A 449 13.31 2.14 -28.49
C GLY A 449 14.58 2.99 -28.54
N GLN A 450 14.81 3.88 -27.57
CA GLN A 450 16.01 4.68 -27.45
C GLN A 450 16.95 4.12 -26.36
N PRO A 451 18.27 4.23 -26.51
CA PRO A 451 19.21 3.85 -25.46
C PRO A 451 18.92 4.59 -24.17
N ALA A 452 18.90 3.89 -23.04
CA ALA A 452 18.63 4.45 -21.71
C ALA A 452 19.53 5.66 -21.41
N ASN A 453 18.95 6.77 -20.92
CA ASN A 453 19.59 8.09 -20.92
C ASN A 453 20.61 8.33 -19.79
N ARG A 454 20.70 7.39 -18.83
CA ARG A 454 21.62 7.51 -17.67
C ARG A 454 22.80 6.55 -17.72
N LEU A 455 22.87 5.71 -18.74
CA LEU A 455 23.91 4.70 -18.88
C LEU A 455 24.98 5.11 -19.89
N PRO A 456 26.24 4.60 -19.76
CA PRO A 456 27.24 4.66 -20.81
C PRO A 456 26.76 3.92 -22.06
N ARG A 457 27.33 4.27 -23.22
CA ARG A 457 26.91 3.73 -24.54
C ARG A 457 28.10 3.21 -25.32
N ASP A 458 27.87 2.16 -26.06
CA ASP A 458 28.76 1.63 -27.09
C ASP A 458 28.02 1.46 -28.43
N ALA A 459 28.61 0.71 -29.37
CA ALA A 459 28.02 0.47 -30.69
C ALA A 459 26.70 -0.35 -30.65
N ARG A 460 26.45 -1.10 -29.57
CA ARG A 460 25.23 -1.91 -29.35
C ARG A 460 24.14 -1.12 -28.61
N GLY A 461 24.47 -0.05 -27.88
CA GLY A 461 23.50 0.77 -27.14
C GLY A 461 23.97 1.17 -25.75
N ALA A 462 23.00 1.51 -24.89
CA ALA A 462 23.27 1.88 -23.49
C ALA A 462 23.38 0.62 -22.64
N TYR A 463 24.43 0.51 -21.83
CA TYR A 463 24.72 -0.69 -21.06
C TYR A 463 24.99 -0.44 -19.58
N LEU A 464 24.52 -1.35 -18.74
CA LEU A 464 24.80 -1.42 -17.31
C LEU A 464 25.84 -2.49 -17.05
N ILE A 465 26.94 -2.12 -16.35
CA ILE A 465 28.02 -3.04 -15.99
C ILE A 465 27.61 -3.80 -14.72
N LEU A 466 27.74 -5.14 -14.77
CA LEU A 466 27.46 -6.04 -13.64
C LEU A 466 28.72 -6.46 -12.89
N THR A 467 29.89 -6.01 -13.32
CA THR A 467 31.15 -6.18 -12.56
C THR A 467 31.15 -5.23 -11.37
N SER A 468 31.51 -5.71 -10.18
CA SER A 468 31.71 -4.84 -9.00
C SER A 468 32.94 -3.95 -9.19
N PRO A 469 32.95 -2.73 -8.61
CA PRO A 469 34.06 -1.78 -8.79
C PRO A 469 35.41 -2.31 -8.31
N ASP A 470 35.43 -3.09 -7.23
CA ASP A 470 36.63 -3.71 -6.64
C ASP A 470 36.90 -5.11 -7.18
N TYR A 471 36.07 -5.62 -8.09
CA TYR A 471 36.13 -6.96 -8.69
C TYR A 471 36.07 -8.14 -7.70
N ALA A 472 36.03 -7.87 -6.42
CA ALA A 472 36.13 -8.89 -5.36
C ALA A 472 34.85 -9.05 -4.54
N THR A 473 34.20 -7.94 -4.23
CA THR A 473 33.07 -7.91 -3.28
C THR A 473 31.73 -7.95 -4.02
N PRO A 474 30.92 -9.00 -3.85
CA PRO A 474 29.56 -9.01 -4.37
C PRO A 474 28.70 -7.94 -3.68
N GLU A 475 27.95 -7.18 -4.45
CA GLU A 475 27.04 -6.15 -3.94
C GLU A 475 25.68 -6.19 -4.65
N VAL A 476 24.62 -5.74 -3.96
CA VAL A 476 23.31 -5.52 -4.57
C VAL A 476 23.04 -4.01 -4.55
N VAL A 477 23.00 -3.41 -5.75
CA VAL A 477 22.86 -1.97 -5.91
C VAL A 477 21.65 -1.61 -6.77
N THR A 478 21.08 -0.44 -6.52
CA THR A 478 20.04 0.15 -7.37
C THR A 478 20.68 1.21 -8.25
N VAL A 479 20.60 1.03 -9.56
CA VAL A 479 21.24 1.90 -10.57
C VAL A 479 20.17 2.58 -11.41
N PRO A 480 20.06 3.92 -11.37
CA PRO A 480 19.21 4.66 -12.31
C PRO A 480 19.65 4.41 -13.76
N VAL A 481 18.73 3.94 -14.59
CA VAL A 481 19.01 3.69 -16.02
C VAL A 481 18.32 4.71 -16.91
N ALA A 482 17.16 5.22 -16.49
CA ALA A 482 16.47 6.31 -17.18
C ALA A 482 15.84 7.26 -16.17
N GLU A 483 15.99 8.58 -16.38
CA GLU A 483 15.45 9.64 -15.51
C GLU A 483 14.95 10.82 -16.34
N GLY A 484 14.02 11.59 -15.74
CA GLY A 484 13.50 12.82 -16.35
C GLY A 484 12.61 12.55 -17.56
N LEU A 485 12.02 11.38 -17.65
CA LEU A 485 11.03 11.06 -18.66
C LEU A 485 9.73 11.85 -18.37
N PRO A 486 8.96 12.24 -19.39
CA PRO A 486 7.60 12.71 -19.17
C PRO A 486 6.79 11.66 -18.40
N TYR A 487 5.93 12.06 -17.47
CA TYR A 487 5.04 11.08 -16.84
C TYR A 487 4.09 10.47 -17.87
N GLY A 488 4.15 9.17 -18.04
CA GLY A 488 3.37 8.43 -19.01
C GLY A 488 3.82 6.98 -19.14
N LEU A 489 3.28 6.29 -20.16
CA LEU A 489 3.63 4.91 -20.47
C LEU A 489 4.96 4.86 -21.24
N HIS A 490 5.85 3.99 -20.77
CA HIS A 490 7.16 3.74 -21.35
C HIS A 490 7.39 2.24 -21.52
N THR A 491 7.94 1.83 -22.64
CA THR A 491 8.30 0.43 -22.91
C THR A 491 9.78 0.21 -22.70
N VAL A 492 10.12 -0.77 -21.88
CA VAL A 492 11.50 -1.18 -21.58
C VAL A 492 11.86 -2.44 -22.33
N ARG A 493 13.09 -2.48 -22.87
CA ARG A 493 13.74 -3.70 -23.34
C ARG A 493 15.10 -3.81 -22.69
N ILE A 494 15.36 -4.94 -22.07
CA ILE A 494 16.66 -5.32 -21.49
C ILE A 494 17.15 -6.54 -22.26
N GLU A 495 18.41 -6.52 -22.70
CA GLU A 495 19.09 -7.63 -23.33
C GLU A 495 20.32 -7.98 -22.51
N ALA A 496 20.41 -9.23 -22.05
CA ALA A 496 21.48 -9.68 -21.19
C ALA A 496 22.66 -10.21 -22.01
N GLU A 497 23.87 -9.84 -21.61
CA GLU A 497 25.12 -10.38 -22.13
C GLU A 497 25.93 -10.99 -20.99
N ARG A 498 25.99 -12.31 -20.91
CA ARG A 498 26.66 -13.10 -19.88
C ARG A 498 26.08 -12.89 -18.47
N GLY A 499 26.68 -13.49 -17.45
CA GLY A 499 26.28 -13.34 -16.05
C GLY A 499 25.44 -14.47 -15.49
N TRP A 500 25.42 -15.64 -16.13
CA TRP A 500 24.73 -16.84 -15.64
C TRP A 500 25.29 -17.33 -14.31
N GLY A 501 24.43 -17.88 -13.48
CA GLY A 501 24.76 -18.37 -12.13
C GLY A 501 25.00 -17.27 -11.11
N GLN A 502 24.67 -16.01 -11.42
CA GLN A 502 24.94 -14.85 -10.59
C GLN A 502 23.67 -14.19 -10.02
N TRP A 503 22.48 -14.58 -10.48
CA TRP A 503 21.21 -13.96 -10.07
C TRP A 503 21.26 -12.44 -10.26
N ALA A 504 21.67 -12.04 -11.46
CA ALA A 504 22.12 -10.69 -11.76
C ALA A 504 21.01 -9.63 -11.63
N LEU A 505 19.77 -9.96 -12.03
CA LEU A 505 18.63 -9.04 -11.94
C LEU A 505 17.82 -9.33 -10.68
N VAL A 506 17.87 -8.41 -9.71
CA VAL A 506 17.14 -8.53 -8.44
C VAL A 506 15.74 -7.90 -8.53
N GLY A 507 15.61 -6.81 -9.32
CA GLY A 507 14.33 -6.12 -9.50
C GLY A 507 14.49 -4.78 -10.20
N TRP A 508 13.44 -3.99 -10.18
CA TRP A 508 13.45 -2.62 -10.71
C TRP A 508 12.56 -1.68 -9.89
N SER A 509 12.90 -0.40 -9.91
CA SER A 509 12.11 0.67 -9.30
C SER A 509 11.64 1.64 -10.36
N ILE A 510 10.36 2.03 -10.30
CA ILE A 510 9.76 3.04 -11.15
C ILE A 510 9.61 4.32 -10.33
N ALA A 511 10.14 5.43 -10.86
CA ALA A 511 9.98 6.74 -10.25
C ALA A 511 8.61 7.33 -10.60
N GLY A 512 7.94 7.88 -9.58
CA GLY A 512 6.68 8.59 -9.73
C GLY A 512 6.86 10.09 -9.99
N VAL A 513 5.72 10.80 -9.99
CA VAL A 513 5.72 12.25 -10.02
C VAL A 513 6.15 12.74 -8.64
N GLY A 514 7.22 13.51 -8.60
CA GLY A 514 7.71 14.17 -7.40
C GLY A 514 7.58 15.68 -7.50
N PRO A 515 7.93 16.43 -6.43
CA PRO A 515 8.04 17.88 -6.52
C PRO A 515 9.03 18.23 -7.62
N ASP A 516 8.59 19.07 -8.58
CA ASP A 516 9.49 19.61 -9.62
C ASP A 516 10.55 20.51 -8.94
N PRO A 517 11.80 20.07 -8.85
CA PRO A 517 12.82 20.80 -8.12
C PRO A 517 13.10 22.17 -8.75
N PHE A 518 12.86 22.33 -10.06
CA PHE A 518 13.07 23.61 -10.75
C PHE A 518 11.99 24.61 -10.35
N ARG A 519 10.71 24.23 -10.39
CA ARG A 519 9.61 25.14 -9.99
C ARG A 519 9.69 25.52 -8.52
N TYR A 520 10.09 24.56 -7.67
CA TYR A 520 10.32 24.82 -6.25
C TYR A 520 11.48 25.83 -6.04
N ARG A 521 12.63 25.60 -6.69
CA ARG A 521 13.79 26.49 -6.61
C ARG A 521 13.48 27.85 -7.17
N LEU A 522 12.73 27.94 -8.27
CA LEU A 522 12.29 29.21 -8.86
C LEU A 522 11.36 29.99 -7.92
N ALA A 523 10.33 29.30 -7.35
CA ALA A 523 9.43 29.95 -6.41
C ALA A 523 10.16 30.42 -5.14
N LEU A 524 11.08 29.62 -4.61
CA LEU A 524 11.93 29.99 -3.49
C LEU A 524 12.84 31.17 -3.84
N ALA A 525 13.50 31.16 -4.99
CA ALA A 525 14.36 32.23 -5.44
C ALA A 525 13.61 33.57 -5.61
N LEU A 526 12.42 33.53 -6.23
CA LEU A 526 11.57 34.73 -6.39
C LEU A 526 11.09 35.26 -5.03
N SER A 527 10.74 34.38 -4.10
CA SER A 527 10.35 34.79 -2.74
C SER A 527 11.52 35.40 -1.97
N LEU A 528 12.71 34.84 -2.05
CA LEU A 528 13.93 35.35 -1.42
C LEU A 528 14.36 36.70 -2.03
N LEU A 529 14.22 36.87 -3.35
CA LEU A 529 14.46 38.15 -4.01
C LEU A 529 13.49 39.23 -3.51
N GLY A 530 12.20 38.89 -3.36
CA GLY A 530 11.19 39.79 -2.80
C GLY A 530 11.50 40.23 -1.37
N VAL A 531 11.89 39.26 -0.52
CA VAL A 531 12.30 39.52 0.87
C VAL A 531 13.58 40.37 0.93
N GLY A 532 14.60 40.02 0.11
CA GLY A 532 15.87 40.77 0.05
C GLY A 532 15.68 42.22 -0.43
N MET A 533 14.90 42.42 -1.49
CA MET A 533 14.59 43.74 -2.02
C MET A 533 13.77 44.55 -1.01
N GLY A 534 12.80 43.96 -0.37
CA GLY A 534 12.01 44.58 0.70
C GLY A 534 12.86 45.03 1.87
N GLY A 535 13.75 44.16 2.36
CA GLY A 535 14.70 44.44 3.44
C GLY A 535 15.66 45.60 3.06
N TRP A 536 16.21 45.57 1.84
CA TRP A 536 17.10 46.64 1.35
C TRP A 536 16.39 48.00 1.25
N LEU A 537 15.15 48.03 0.72
CA LEU A 537 14.35 49.25 0.64
C LEU A 537 13.99 49.80 2.03
N LEU A 538 13.68 48.95 3.00
CA LEU A 538 13.42 49.33 4.38
C LEU A 538 14.66 49.98 5.02
N VAL A 539 15.80 49.31 4.97
CA VAL A 539 17.05 49.81 5.57
C VAL A 539 17.46 51.13 4.96
N THR A 540 17.47 51.23 3.62
CA THR A 540 17.87 52.45 2.93
C THR A 540 16.88 53.62 3.13
N GLY A 541 15.57 53.29 3.22
CA GLY A 541 14.53 54.25 3.53
C GLY A 541 14.64 54.84 4.96
N LEU A 542 14.90 53.95 5.94
CA LEU A 542 15.11 54.32 7.35
C LEU A 542 16.39 55.19 7.54
N VAL A 543 17.48 54.83 6.86
CA VAL A 543 18.73 55.62 6.90
C VAL A 543 18.52 57.00 6.31
N GLN A 544 17.77 57.12 5.20
CA GLN A 544 17.44 58.41 4.59
C GLN A 544 16.44 59.23 5.39
N ALA A 545 15.59 58.62 6.17
CA ALA A 545 14.64 59.35 7.04
C ALA A 545 15.29 59.88 8.32
N ARG A 546 16.46 59.35 8.71
CA ARG A 546 17.24 59.80 9.88
C ARG A 546 18.25 60.90 9.55
N ARG A 547 18.53 61.12 8.27
CA ARG A 547 19.30 62.25 7.75
C ARG A 547 18.37 63.39 7.33
#